data_c00a8eb2180b1f9bec9ff00b310772b6
#
_entry.id   c00a8eb2180b1f9bec9ff00b310772b6
#
_cell.length_a   1.000
_cell.length_b   1.000
_cell.length_c   1.000
_cell.angle_alpha   90.00
_cell.angle_beta   90.00
_cell.angle_gamma   90.00
#
_symmetry.space_group_name_H-M   'P 1'
#
loop_
_entity.id
_entity.type
_entity.pdbx_description
1 polymer ?
#
loop_
_entity_poly.entity_id
_entity_poly.type
_entity_poly.pdbx_seq_one_letter_code
_entity_poly.pdbx_strand_id
1 'polypeptide(L)'
;MPERDDSNPLAAGLSQALLPQPCSLVIFGGSGDLAKRKLLPALYNLALDGVLPANFAVVGIGRREFDDEIFRGVAREGVESFSRRPLDPNHWPDFERSLFFHRGSIDDAGSYVALKARLDEIEATCGIPGNRVFYLSIPPDHFRTCVEQLRAAELVTPPGGPGPFTRIIVEKPIGHDLASAREVNETLARVFDERQIFRIDHYLGKETVQNILVMRFGNAIFEPLWNQKYIDHVQLTVAEEEGVGTRAGYYDGAGALRDMVQNHILQLLCHVAMEPPWSLDANVVRDHKLEVIQCLRPVTGDEVDSCVVRAQYAGGFHRGEAVPGYRQEEGVRSDSTTETYVALQVFIDNWRWAGVPFYLRTGKCLPKRASEIAVHFKDVPQILFNRDRDAPLAPNVLALRIQPDEGLSLRISAKLPGPQVQVHPVKMDFQYGSTFGEQSPEAYERLLLDVMAGDATLFMRRDAVEASWEWIDPIVDAWERSGARWLPEYDAGAWGPVEAHRLMESTGRRWRTL
;
A
#
# COMPACT_ATOMS: atom_id res chain seq x y z
N MET A 1 6.60 -29.16 19.16
CA MET A 1 6.71 -27.71 19.43
C MET A 1 8.18 -27.40 19.55
N PRO A 2 8.79 -26.56 18.69
CA PRO A 2 10.13 -26.08 18.97
C PRO A 2 10.06 -25.19 20.20
N GLU A 3 10.91 -25.43 21.18
CA GLU A 3 11.12 -24.55 22.32
C GLU A 3 11.51 -23.16 21.77
N ARG A 4 10.72 -22.15 22.10
CA ARG A 4 11.08 -20.76 21.78
C ARG A 4 12.32 -20.41 22.56
N ASP A 5 13.33 -19.94 21.86
CA ASP A 5 14.52 -19.34 22.47
C ASP A 5 14.11 -18.02 23.17
N ASP A 6 13.83 -18.11 24.47
CA ASP A 6 13.50 -16.97 25.34
C ASP A 6 14.70 -16.03 25.59
N SER A 7 15.78 -16.21 24.84
CA SER A 7 17.04 -15.46 25.03
C SER A 7 17.07 -14.09 24.33
N ASN A 8 16.05 -13.73 23.53
CA ASN A 8 15.98 -12.43 22.87
C ASN A 8 15.31 -11.36 23.78
N PRO A 9 16.07 -10.47 24.44
CA PRO A 9 15.50 -9.44 25.30
C PRO A 9 14.61 -8.44 24.57
N LEU A 10 14.67 -8.38 23.23
CA LEU A 10 13.79 -7.53 22.41
C LEU A 10 12.42 -8.18 22.19
N ALA A 11 12.25 -9.47 22.48
CA ALA A 11 10.96 -10.16 22.44
C ALA A 11 10.19 -10.04 23.76
N ALA A 12 10.80 -9.55 24.84
CA ALA A 12 10.16 -9.36 26.12
C ALA A 12 9.14 -8.21 26.04
N GLY A 13 7.85 -8.52 26.15
CA GLY A 13 6.75 -7.55 26.10
C GLY A 13 6.03 -7.45 24.75
N LEU A 14 6.42 -8.22 23.73
CA LEU A 14 5.60 -8.40 22.55
C LEU A 14 4.37 -9.22 22.95
N SER A 15 3.18 -8.62 22.76
CA SER A 15 1.91 -9.36 22.93
C SER A 15 1.97 -10.63 22.10
N GLN A 16 1.58 -11.76 22.69
CA GLN A 16 1.43 -13.01 21.92
C GLN A 16 0.51 -12.71 20.74
N ALA A 17 0.98 -12.94 19.52
CA ALA A 17 0.14 -12.80 18.34
C ALA A 17 -1.11 -13.67 18.59
N LEU A 18 -2.29 -13.05 18.62
CA LEU A 18 -3.55 -13.77 18.74
C LEU A 18 -3.66 -14.64 17.49
N LEU A 19 -3.51 -15.94 17.65
CA LEU A 19 -3.77 -16.87 16.56
C LEU A 19 -5.21 -16.68 16.10
N PRO A 20 -5.45 -16.54 14.80
CA PRO A 20 -6.80 -16.39 14.29
C PRO A 20 -7.68 -17.59 14.64
N GLN A 21 -8.98 -17.33 14.77
CA GLN A 21 -9.94 -18.42 14.96
C GLN A 21 -10.06 -19.27 13.69
N PRO A 22 -10.39 -20.58 13.81
CA PRO A 22 -10.68 -21.42 12.65
C PRO A 22 -11.63 -20.74 11.67
N CYS A 23 -11.26 -20.70 10.38
CA CYS A 23 -12.05 -20.01 9.36
C CYS A 23 -11.81 -20.56 7.95
N SER A 24 -12.78 -20.31 7.06
CA SER A 24 -12.68 -20.52 5.61
C SER A 24 -12.35 -19.22 4.91
N LEU A 25 -11.30 -19.19 4.08
CA LEU A 25 -10.99 -18.09 3.17
C LEU A 25 -11.52 -18.41 1.77
N VAL A 26 -12.51 -17.66 1.33
CA VAL A 26 -13.21 -17.85 0.05
C VAL A 26 -12.76 -16.81 -0.93
N ILE A 27 -12.05 -17.19 -2.00
CA ILE A 27 -11.42 -16.27 -2.96
C ILE A 27 -12.22 -16.24 -4.25
N PHE A 28 -13.03 -15.20 -4.45
CA PHE A 28 -13.65 -14.91 -5.75
C PHE A 28 -12.56 -14.49 -6.73
N GLY A 29 -12.45 -15.19 -7.87
CA GLY A 29 -11.31 -15.05 -8.76
C GLY A 29 -10.11 -15.93 -8.36
N GLY A 30 -10.34 -17.03 -7.64
CA GLY A 30 -9.31 -17.96 -7.15
C GLY A 30 -8.42 -18.58 -8.24
N SER A 31 -8.88 -18.61 -9.49
CA SER A 31 -8.09 -19.03 -10.65
C SER A 31 -7.35 -17.88 -11.35
N GLY A 32 -7.38 -16.66 -10.78
CA GLY A 32 -6.78 -15.44 -11.35
C GLY A 32 -5.30 -15.25 -10.98
N ASP A 33 -4.71 -14.21 -11.61
CA ASP A 33 -3.29 -13.88 -11.45
C ASP A 33 -2.93 -13.49 -10.00
N LEU A 34 -3.76 -12.66 -9.34
CA LEU A 34 -3.53 -12.23 -7.96
C LEU A 34 -3.51 -13.42 -7.00
N ALA A 35 -4.48 -14.35 -7.14
CA ALA A 35 -4.54 -15.55 -6.31
C ALA A 35 -3.26 -16.39 -6.47
N LYS A 36 -2.85 -16.67 -7.73
CA LYS A 36 -1.66 -17.48 -8.04
C LYS A 36 -0.36 -16.82 -7.59
N ARG A 37 -0.20 -15.50 -7.84
CA ARG A 37 1.09 -14.81 -7.63
C ARG A 37 1.26 -14.24 -6.23
N LYS A 38 0.18 -13.98 -5.50
CA LYS A 38 0.25 -13.29 -4.21
C LYS A 38 -0.47 -14.02 -3.08
N LEU A 39 -1.75 -14.36 -3.23
CA LEU A 39 -2.54 -14.85 -2.10
C LEU A 39 -2.14 -16.25 -1.68
N LEU A 40 -2.04 -17.19 -2.63
CA LEU A 40 -1.67 -18.59 -2.31
C LEU A 40 -0.22 -18.71 -1.80
N PRO A 41 0.79 -18.01 -2.39
CA PRO A 41 2.13 -17.95 -1.80
C PRO A 41 2.17 -17.34 -0.40
N ALA A 42 1.41 -16.26 -0.14
CA ALA A 42 1.33 -15.63 1.18
C ALA A 42 0.74 -16.59 2.23
N LEU A 43 -0.35 -17.27 1.89
CA LEU A 43 -0.97 -18.28 2.77
C LEU A 43 -0.04 -19.44 3.06
N TYR A 44 0.72 -19.91 2.06
CA TYR A 44 1.72 -20.94 2.25
C TYR A 44 2.82 -20.51 3.22
N ASN A 45 3.33 -19.27 3.09
CA ASN A 45 4.31 -18.74 4.02
C ASN A 45 3.77 -18.64 5.46
N LEU A 46 2.51 -18.21 5.63
CA LEU A 46 1.84 -18.20 6.94
C LEU A 46 1.66 -19.61 7.52
N ALA A 47 1.43 -20.61 6.65
CA ALA A 47 1.38 -22.02 7.08
C ALA A 47 2.75 -22.49 7.57
N LEU A 48 3.84 -22.16 6.85
CA LEU A 48 5.21 -22.47 7.30
C LEU A 48 5.58 -21.80 8.61
N ASP A 49 5.08 -20.58 8.85
CA ASP A 49 5.30 -19.85 10.11
C ASP A 49 4.43 -20.40 11.26
N GLY A 50 3.48 -21.30 10.98
CA GLY A 50 2.58 -21.88 11.97
C GLY A 50 1.60 -20.88 12.59
N VAL A 51 1.28 -19.79 11.88
CA VAL A 51 0.38 -18.72 12.35
C VAL A 51 -1.03 -18.79 11.75
N LEU A 52 -1.27 -19.67 10.78
CA LEU A 52 -2.63 -19.98 10.35
C LEU A 52 -3.42 -20.70 11.45
N PRO A 53 -4.77 -20.57 11.47
CA PRO A 53 -5.60 -21.36 12.37
C PRO A 53 -5.36 -22.86 12.20
N ALA A 54 -5.46 -23.61 13.30
CA ALA A 54 -5.30 -25.08 13.26
C ALA A 54 -6.28 -25.75 12.29
N ASN A 55 -7.50 -25.20 12.19
CA ASN A 55 -8.54 -25.62 11.26
C ASN A 55 -8.76 -24.46 10.27
N PHE A 56 -8.32 -24.65 9.04
CA PHE A 56 -8.33 -23.64 7.99
C PHE A 56 -8.63 -24.25 6.63
N ALA A 57 -9.39 -23.55 5.81
CA ALA A 57 -9.66 -23.94 4.42
C ALA A 57 -9.56 -22.73 3.48
N VAL A 58 -9.02 -22.95 2.28
CA VAL A 58 -9.04 -21.98 1.18
C VAL A 58 -9.95 -22.52 0.11
N VAL A 59 -10.95 -21.74 -0.29
CA VAL A 59 -11.90 -22.13 -1.34
C VAL A 59 -11.77 -21.13 -2.49
N GLY A 60 -11.10 -21.53 -3.59
CA GLY A 60 -11.06 -20.74 -4.81
C GLY A 60 -12.38 -20.81 -5.56
N ILE A 61 -12.90 -19.67 -6.04
CA ILE A 61 -14.09 -19.62 -6.88
C ILE A 61 -13.72 -19.04 -8.24
N GLY A 62 -14.23 -19.67 -9.31
CA GLY A 62 -14.02 -19.18 -10.68
C GLY A 62 -14.81 -19.96 -11.71
N ARG A 63 -14.83 -19.41 -12.95
CA ARG A 63 -15.57 -20.00 -14.07
C ARG A 63 -14.83 -21.15 -14.77
N ARG A 64 -13.51 -21.30 -14.50
CA ARG A 64 -12.68 -22.34 -15.12
C ARG A 64 -13.14 -23.72 -14.67
N GLU A 65 -12.95 -24.71 -15.54
CA GLU A 65 -13.24 -26.11 -15.23
C GLU A 65 -12.12 -26.72 -14.37
N PHE A 66 -12.01 -26.21 -13.14
CA PHE A 66 -11.09 -26.72 -12.14
C PHE A 66 -11.86 -27.60 -11.15
N ASP A 67 -11.22 -28.64 -10.71
CA ASP A 67 -11.50 -29.37 -9.49
C ASP A 67 -10.46 -29.03 -8.41
N ASP A 68 -10.56 -29.67 -7.26
CA ASP A 68 -9.63 -29.46 -6.14
C ASP A 68 -8.19 -29.83 -6.54
N GLU A 69 -7.98 -30.87 -7.35
CA GLU A 69 -6.66 -31.35 -7.75
C GLU A 69 -5.98 -30.36 -8.70
N ILE A 70 -6.69 -29.88 -9.71
CA ILE A 70 -6.18 -28.86 -10.65
C ILE A 70 -5.86 -27.57 -9.88
N PHE A 71 -6.71 -27.15 -8.95
CA PHE A 71 -6.48 -25.95 -8.15
C PHE A 71 -5.24 -26.08 -7.24
N ARG A 72 -5.02 -27.24 -6.63
CA ARG A 72 -3.80 -27.57 -5.87
C ARG A 72 -2.56 -27.48 -6.75
N GLY A 73 -2.63 -27.98 -7.98
CA GLY A 73 -1.55 -27.87 -8.97
C GLY A 73 -1.21 -26.39 -9.29
N VAL A 74 -2.23 -25.56 -9.52
CA VAL A 74 -2.05 -24.10 -9.75
C VAL A 74 -1.45 -23.42 -8.53
N ALA A 75 -1.88 -23.79 -7.31
CA ALA A 75 -1.33 -23.25 -6.07
C ALA A 75 0.14 -23.63 -5.91
N ARG A 76 0.49 -24.88 -6.19
CA ARG A 76 1.88 -25.38 -6.15
C ARG A 76 2.80 -24.60 -7.10
N GLU A 77 2.39 -24.45 -8.36
CA GLU A 77 3.14 -23.63 -9.33
C GLU A 77 3.29 -22.17 -8.86
N GLY A 78 2.24 -21.62 -8.23
CA GLY A 78 2.27 -20.28 -7.67
C GLY A 78 3.31 -20.16 -6.55
N VAL A 79 3.32 -21.10 -5.61
CA VAL A 79 4.28 -21.15 -4.51
C VAL A 79 5.70 -21.33 -5.03
N GLU A 80 5.94 -22.29 -5.93
CA GLU A 80 7.26 -22.54 -6.52
C GLU A 80 7.83 -21.31 -7.26
N SER A 81 6.96 -20.51 -7.90
CA SER A 81 7.38 -19.38 -8.74
C SER A 81 7.45 -18.04 -8.00
N PHE A 82 6.62 -17.82 -6.98
CA PHE A 82 6.39 -16.50 -6.40
C PHE A 82 6.51 -16.42 -4.88
N SER A 83 6.66 -17.54 -4.17
CA SER A 83 6.88 -17.50 -2.73
C SER A 83 8.28 -16.97 -2.40
N ARG A 84 8.40 -16.21 -1.31
CA ARG A 84 9.71 -15.78 -0.77
C ARG A 84 10.53 -16.92 -0.19
N ARG A 85 9.87 -18.04 0.16
CA ARG A 85 10.50 -19.27 0.63
C ARG A 85 10.33 -20.37 -0.40
N PRO A 86 11.30 -21.25 -0.55
CA PRO A 86 11.13 -22.43 -1.39
C PRO A 86 10.02 -23.33 -0.87
N LEU A 87 9.40 -24.09 -1.77
CA LEU A 87 8.42 -25.09 -1.42
C LEU A 87 9.08 -26.20 -0.58
N ASP A 88 8.58 -26.45 0.64
CA ASP A 88 9.04 -27.52 1.51
C ASP A 88 8.17 -28.78 1.30
N PRO A 89 8.78 -29.89 0.81
CA PRO A 89 8.05 -31.14 0.55
C PRO A 89 7.38 -31.75 1.80
N ASN A 90 7.86 -31.43 2.99
CA ASN A 90 7.30 -31.97 4.24
C ASN A 90 6.05 -31.19 4.70
N HIS A 91 6.00 -29.88 4.44
CA HIS A 91 4.88 -29.01 4.83
C HIS A 91 3.81 -28.86 3.75
N TRP A 92 4.19 -29.04 2.48
CA TRP A 92 3.26 -28.92 1.35
C TRP A 92 2.02 -29.81 1.46
N PRO A 93 2.11 -31.12 1.81
CA PRO A 93 0.94 -31.99 1.88
C PRO A 93 -0.11 -31.57 2.90
N ASP A 94 0.30 -30.90 3.98
CA ASP A 94 -0.64 -30.38 4.97
C ASP A 94 -1.36 -29.13 4.47
N PHE A 95 -0.63 -28.22 3.82
CA PHE A 95 -1.21 -27.03 3.19
C PHE A 95 -2.13 -27.40 2.03
N GLU A 96 -1.70 -28.30 1.15
CA GLU A 96 -2.46 -28.77 0.00
C GLU A 96 -3.84 -29.31 0.35
N ARG A 97 -3.96 -30.04 1.48
CA ARG A 97 -5.23 -30.58 1.97
C ARG A 97 -6.24 -29.50 2.37
N SER A 98 -5.79 -28.28 2.65
CA SER A 98 -6.66 -27.16 2.97
C SER A 98 -7.21 -26.44 1.74
N LEU A 99 -6.77 -26.82 0.51
CA LEU A 99 -7.12 -26.14 -0.73
C LEU A 99 -8.26 -26.86 -1.46
N PHE A 100 -9.34 -26.10 -1.73
CA PHE A 100 -10.56 -26.54 -2.41
C PHE A 100 -10.92 -25.58 -3.52
N PHE A 101 -11.66 -26.05 -4.52
CA PHE A 101 -12.18 -25.21 -5.59
C PHE A 101 -13.69 -25.40 -5.76
N HIS A 102 -14.38 -24.31 -6.03
CA HIS A 102 -15.80 -24.29 -6.38
C HIS A 102 -15.96 -23.63 -7.75
N ARG A 103 -16.42 -24.40 -8.74
CA ARG A 103 -16.78 -23.83 -10.05
C ARG A 103 -18.07 -23.05 -9.93
N GLY A 104 -18.02 -21.74 -10.21
CA GLY A 104 -19.20 -20.88 -10.13
C GLY A 104 -19.04 -19.58 -10.89
N SER A 105 -20.16 -18.96 -11.24
CA SER A 105 -20.24 -17.63 -11.84
C SER A 105 -20.75 -16.62 -10.82
N ILE A 106 -20.22 -15.39 -10.88
CA ILE A 106 -20.64 -14.28 -10.02
C ILE A 106 -22.08 -13.89 -10.30
N ASP A 107 -22.52 -14.04 -11.55
CA ASP A 107 -23.85 -13.60 -12.02
C ASP A 107 -24.95 -14.67 -11.86
N ASP A 108 -24.58 -15.88 -11.40
CA ASP A 108 -25.51 -17.00 -11.25
C ASP A 108 -25.86 -17.26 -9.77
N ALA A 109 -27.10 -16.97 -9.40
CA ALA A 109 -27.60 -17.20 -8.04
C ALA A 109 -27.50 -18.68 -7.61
N GLY A 110 -27.66 -19.63 -8.55
CA GLY A 110 -27.51 -21.06 -8.28
C GLY A 110 -26.11 -21.42 -7.80
N SER A 111 -25.09 -20.72 -8.33
CA SER A 111 -23.70 -20.89 -7.89
C SER A 111 -23.49 -20.57 -6.41
N TYR A 112 -24.20 -19.58 -5.84
CA TYR A 112 -24.06 -19.23 -4.41
C TYR A 112 -24.78 -20.20 -3.49
N VAL A 113 -25.90 -20.78 -3.92
CA VAL A 113 -26.58 -21.86 -3.19
C VAL A 113 -25.68 -23.11 -3.14
N ALA A 114 -25.09 -23.47 -4.28
CA ALA A 114 -24.14 -24.58 -4.35
C ALA A 114 -22.86 -24.31 -3.53
N LEU A 115 -22.36 -23.05 -3.57
CA LEU A 115 -21.24 -22.62 -2.75
C LEU A 115 -21.53 -22.80 -1.26
N LYS A 116 -22.71 -22.39 -0.78
CA LYS A 116 -23.09 -22.58 0.63
C LYS A 116 -23.05 -24.04 1.03
N ALA A 117 -23.65 -24.92 0.24
CA ALA A 117 -23.62 -26.35 0.51
C ALA A 117 -22.19 -26.91 0.53
N ARG A 118 -21.34 -26.48 -0.42
CA ARG A 118 -19.92 -26.87 -0.48
C ARG A 118 -19.13 -26.37 0.72
N LEU A 119 -19.35 -25.14 1.18
CA LEU A 119 -18.72 -24.58 2.37
C LEU A 119 -19.15 -25.34 3.62
N ASP A 120 -20.44 -25.62 3.78
CA ASP A 120 -20.95 -26.37 4.93
C ASP A 120 -20.31 -27.77 5.01
N GLU A 121 -20.08 -28.44 3.85
CA GLU A 121 -19.39 -29.75 3.78
C GLU A 121 -17.89 -29.61 4.17
N ILE A 122 -17.18 -28.64 3.60
CA ILE A 122 -15.75 -28.41 3.89
C ILE A 122 -15.56 -28.04 5.36
N GLU A 123 -16.38 -27.11 5.87
CA GLU A 123 -16.31 -26.63 7.25
C GLU A 123 -16.57 -27.76 8.26
N ALA A 124 -17.55 -28.62 7.98
CA ALA A 124 -17.80 -29.82 8.80
C ALA A 124 -16.62 -30.79 8.79
N THR A 125 -15.99 -31.00 7.62
CA THR A 125 -14.85 -31.91 7.46
C THR A 125 -13.58 -31.35 8.14
N CYS A 126 -13.34 -30.05 8.02
CA CYS A 126 -12.17 -29.38 8.58
C CYS A 126 -12.35 -28.93 10.05
N GLY A 127 -13.54 -29.07 10.64
CA GLY A 127 -13.84 -28.61 11.99
C GLY A 127 -13.86 -27.08 12.14
N ILE A 128 -14.34 -26.36 11.11
CA ILE A 128 -14.48 -24.91 11.08
C ILE A 128 -15.90 -24.53 11.53
N PRO A 129 -16.08 -23.57 12.48
CA PRO A 129 -17.39 -23.26 13.05
C PRO A 129 -18.27 -22.34 12.18
N GLY A 130 -17.99 -22.23 10.87
CA GLY A 130 -18.70 -21.34 9.96
C GLY A 130 -18.15 -19.91 9.91
N ASN A 131 -16.98 -19.66 10.46
CA ASN A 131 -16.27 -18.38 10.27
C ASN A 131 -15.78 -18.25 8.84
N ARG A 132 -16.16 -17.18 8.15
CA ARG A 132 -15.90 -17.00 6.72
C ARG A 132 -15.25 -15.66 6.42
N VAL A 133 -14.20 -15.68 5.61
CA VAL A 133 -13.56 -14.51 5.04
C VAL A 133 -13.74 -14.57 3.52
N PHE A 134 -14.45 -13.61 2.95
CA PHE A 134 -14.65 -13.49 1.50
C PHE A 134 -13.64 -12.51 0.92
N TYR A 135 -12.87 -12.94 -0.07
CA TYR A 135 -11.90 -12.13 -0.77
C TYR A 135 -12.39 -11.83 -2.18
N LEU A 136 -12.64 -10.55 -2.49
CA LEU A 136 -13.08 -10.11 -3.82
C LEU A 136 -11.87 -9.79 -4.71
N SER A 137 -11.25 -10.84 -5.30
CA SER A 137 -10.21 -10.70 -6.34
C SER A 137 -10.84 -10.66 -7.74
N ILE A 138 -11.82 -9.77 -7.90
CA ILE A 138 -12.65 -9.59 -9.10
C ILE A 138 -12.72 -8.09 -9.46
N PRO A 139 -13.06 -7.72 -10.70
CA PRO A 139 -13.28 -6.32 -11.08
C PRO A 139 -14.37 -5.66 -10.23
N PRO A 140 -14.24 -4.36 -9.92
CA PRO A 140 -15.20 -3.62 -9.09
C PRO A 140 -16.63 -3.64 -9.59
N ASP A 141 -16.83 -3.70 -10.90
CA ASP A 141 -18.16 -3.77 -11.53
C ASP A 141 -19.00 -4.98 -11.07
N HIS A 142 -18.32 -6.03 -10.61
CA HIS A 142 -18.96 -7.24 -10.08
C HIS A 142 -19.20 -7.21 -8.57
N PHE A 143 -18.73 -6.21 -7.84
CA PHE A 143 -18.85 -6.17 -6.38
C PHE A 143 -20.31 -6.16 -5.93
N ARG A 144 -21.15 -5.34 -6.55
CA ARG A 144 -22.58 -5.25 -6.23
C ARG A 144 -23.26 -6.62 -6.34
N THR A 145 -23.14 -7.24 -7.51
CA THR A 145 -23.75 -8.54 -7.75
C THR A 145 -23.26 -9.59 -6.76
N CYS A 146 -21.95 -9.67 -6.55
CA CYS A 146 -21.36 -10.62 -5.63
C CYS A 146 -21.88 -10.44 -4.18
N VAL A 147 -21.88 -9.21 -3.68
CA VAL A 147 -22.30 -8.89 -2.31
C VAL A 147 -23.80 -9.16 -2.08
N GLU A 148 -24.66 -8.80 -3.06
CA GLU A 148 -26.10 -9.06 -3.00
C GLU A 148 -26.40 -10.56 -3.03
N GLN A 149 -25.68 -11.33 -3.85
CA GLN A 149 -25.83 -12.79 -3.92
C GLN A 149 -25.33 -13.48 -2.65
N LEU A 150 -24.23 -13.02 -2.05
CA LEU A 150 -23.76 -13.53 -0.75
C LEU A 150 -24.84 -13.39 0.34
N ARG A 151 -25.51 -12.24 0.36
CA ARG A 151 -26.64 -12.02 1.28
C ARG A 151 -27.84 -12.90 0.96
N ALA A 152 -28.23 -12.99 -0.31
CA ALA A 152 -29.39 -13.77 -0.75
C ALA A 152 -29.24 -15.28 -0.45
N ALA A 153 -28.00 -15.79 -0.55
CA ALA A 153 -27.66 -17.18 -0.21
C ALA A 153 -27.42 -17.41 1.29
N GLU A 154 -27.66 -16.41 2.15
CA GLU A 154 -27.42 -16.47 3.60
C GLU A 154 -25.98 -16.89 3.99
N LEU A 155 -25.01 -16.40 3.22
CA LEU A 155 -23.58 -16.63 3.46
C LEU A 155 -22.98 -15.59 4.40
N VAL A 156 -23.71 -14.53 4.73
CA VAL A 156 -23.26 -13.43 5.58
C VAL A 156 -23.94 -13.48 6.93
N THR A 157 -23.14 -13.47 7.98
CA THR A 157 -23.61 -13.41 9.37
C THR A 157 -23.63 -11.97 9.85
N PRO A 158 -24.71 -11.48 10.52
CA PRO A 158 -24.74 -10.15 11.12
C PRO A 158 -23.62 -9.94 12.14
N PRO A 159 -23.07 -8.72 12.26
CA PRO A 159 -22.00 -8.42 13.19
C PRO A 159 -22.46 -8.50 14.65
N GLY A 160 -21.55 -8.93 15.55
CA GLY A 160 -21.73 -8.84 17.00
C GLY A 160 -22.66 -9.88 17.64
N GLY A 161 -23.13 -10.87 16.89
CA GLY A 161 -23.86 -12.01 17.44
C GLY A 161 -22.93 -13.06 18.07
N PRO A 162 -23.47 -14.00 18.87
CA PRO A 162 -22.70 -15.12 19.44
C PRO A 162 -22.32 -16.19 18.42
N GLY A 163 -22.61 -15.99 17.15
CA GLY A 163 -22.37 -16.91 16.05
C GLY A 163 -21.03 -16.69 15.34
N PRO A 164 -20.81 -17.44 14.24
CA PRO A 164 -19.59 -17.31 13.44
C PRO A 164 -19.48 -15.91 12.82
N PHE A 165 -18.26 -15.44 12.65
CA PHE A 165 -18.02 -14.15 11.97
C PHE A 165 -18.03 -14.30 10.44
N THR A 166 -18.41 -13.23 9.78
CA THR A 166 -18.18 -13.03 8.34
C THR A 166 -17.41 -11.74 8.11
N ARG A 167 -16.37 -11.79 7.27
CA ARG A 167 -15.55 -10.66 6.88
C ARG A 167 -15.40 -10.60 5.37
N ILE A 168 -15.23 -9.40 4.81
CA ILE A 168 -15.05 -9.23 3.38
C ILE A 168 -13.80 -8.39 3.11
N ILE A 169 -12.97 -8.85 2.18
CA ILE A 169 -11.78 -8.16 1.70
C ILE A 169 -12.08 -7.58 0.31
N VAL A 170 -11.75 -6.32 0.14
CA VAL A 170 -11.96 -5.57 -1.10
C VAL A 170 -10.64 -4.98 -1.56
N GLU A 171 -10.27 -5.28 -2.81
CA GLU A 171 -9.08 -4.76 -3.47
C GLU A 171 -9.33 -3.38 -4.10
N LYS A 172 -8.24 -2.64 -4.32
CA LYS A 172 -8.28 -1.43 -5.14
C LYS A 172 -8.55 -1.78 -6.63
N PRO A 173 -9.18 -0.86 -7.37
CA PRO A 173 -9.62 0.48 -6.98
C PRO A 173 -10.96 0.49 -6.25
N ILE A 174 -11.08 1.36 -5.24
CA ILE A 174 -12.35 1.62 -4.58
C ILE A 174 -12.93 2.90 -5.17
N GLY A 175 -13.66 2.73 -6.26
CA GLY A 175 -14.09 3.82 -7.13
C GLY A 175 -12.95 4.37 -8.00
N HIS A 176 -13.31 5.33 -8.86
CA HIS A 176 -12.42 6.12 -9.71
C HIS A 176 -12.64 7.62 -9.53
N ASP A 177 -13.65 7.99 -8.73
CA ASP A 177 -14.01 9.32 -8.23
C ASP A 177 -14.79 9.17 -6.92
N LEU A 178 -15.16 10.27 -6.28
CA LEU A 178 -15.93 10.29 -5.04
C LEU A 178 -17.31 9.62 -5.21
N ALA A 179 -17.97 9.85 -6.33
CA ALA A 179 -19.32 9.32 -6.56
C ALA A 179 -19.32 7.79 -6.65
N SER A 180 -18.42 7.23 -7.45
CA SER A 180 -18.27 5.79 -7.60
C SER A 180 -17.72 5.12 -6.33
N ALA A 181 -16.83 5.78 -5.60
CA ALA A 181 -16.36 5.29 -4.30
C ALA A 181 -17.48 5.20 -3.27
N ARG A 182 -18.35 6.20 -3.22
CA ARG A 182 -19.57 6.16 -2.40
C ARG A 182 -20.51 5.03 -2.80
N GLU A 183 -20.71 4.81 -4.10
CA GLU A 183 -21.54 3.71 -4.60
C GLU A 183 -20.99 2.34 -4.16
N VAL A 184 -19.68 2.10 -4.28
CA VAL A 184 -19.04 0.87 -3.79
C VAL A 184 -19.21 0.73 -2.28
N ASN A 185 -18.95 1.80 -1.52
CA ASN A 185 -19.09 1.80 -0.07
C ASN A 185 -20.53 1.54 0.39
N GLU A 186 -21.52 2.15 -0.25
CA GLU A 186 -22.93 1.92 0.04
C GLU A 186 -23.37 0.49 -0.30
N THR A 187 -22.86 -0.05 -1.40
CA THR A 187 -23.13 -1.45 -1.79
C THR A 187 -22.64 -2.41 -0.71
N LEU A 188 -21.42 -2.23 -0.21
CA LEU A 188 -20.87 -3.03 0.88
C LEU A 188 -21.67 -2.83 2.18
N ALA A 189 -22.02 -1.58 2.53
CA ALA A 189 -22.71 -1.23 3.76
C ALA A 189 -24.17 -1.75 3.82
N ARG A 190 -24.79 -2.10 2.69
CA ARG A 190 -26.11 -2.76 2.67
C ARG A 190 -26.11 -4.16 3.24
N VAL A 191 -24.94 -4.80 3.25
CA VAL A 191 -24.79 -6.22 3.59
C VAL A 191 -23.86 -6.45 4.77
N PHE A 192 -22.80 -5.65 4.88
CA PHE A 192 -21.76 -5.77 5.90
C PHE A 192 -21.68 -4.51 6.77
N ASP A 193 -21.42 -4.68 8.04
CA ASP A 193 -20.99 -3.59 8.93
C ASP A 193 -19.55 -3.18 8.61
N GLU A 194 -19.17 -1.92 8.86
CA GLU A 194 -17.81 -1.44 8.59
C GLU A 194 -16.72 -2.28 9.27
N ARG A 195 -17.01 -2.87 10.43
CA ARG A 195 -16.09 -3.78 11.14
C ARG A 195 -15.85 -5.12 10.43
N GLN A 196 -16.69 -5.45 9.46
CA GLN A 196 -16.57 -6.66 8.64
C GLN A 196 -15.86 -6.39 7.30
N ILE A 197 -15.62 -5.10 6.96
CA ILE A 197 -15.09 -4.69 5.65
C ILE A 197 -13.60 -4.30 5.78
N PHE A 198 -12.75 -4.98 5.02
CA PHE A 198 -11.31 -4.81 4.99
C PHE A 198 -10.88 -4.33 3.60
N ARG A 199 -10.70 -3.01 3.43
CA ARG A 199 -10.24 -2.41 2.17
C ARG A 199 -8.72 -2.39 2.13
N ILE A 200 -8.15 -3.17 1.22
CA ILE A 200 -6.69 -3.33 1.13
C ILE A 200 -6.04 -2.13 0.46
N ASP A 201 -5.02 -1.62 1.13
CA ASP A 201 -3.89 -0.95 0.54
C ASP A 201 -2.63 -1.75 0.91
N HIS A 202 -2.03 -2.43 -0.07
CA HIS A 202 -0.90 -3.33 0.19
C HIS A 202 0.37 -2.62 0.71
N TYR A 203 0.49 -1.29 0.58
CA TYR A 203 1.57 -0.53 1.21
C TYR A 203 1.47 -0.56 2.74
N LEU A 204 0.26 -0.58 3.30
CA LEU A 204 0.05 -0.63 4.74
C LEU A 204 0.51 -1.97 5.37
N GLY A 205 0.50 -3.04 4.59
CA GLY A 205 1.01 -4.35 5.01
C GLY A 205 2.53 -4.47 5.05
N LYS A 206 3.28 -3.45 4.57
CA LYS A 206 4.75 -3.49 4.59
C LYS A 206 5.30 -3.20 5.98
N GLU A 207 6.25 -4.01 6.44
CA GLU A 207 6.92 -3.85 7.74
C GLU A 207 7.52 -2.46 7.92
N THR A 208 8.15 -1.93 6.88
CA THR A 208 8.74 -0.59 6.88
C THR A 208 7.74 0.53 7.04
N VAL A 209 6.50 0.37 6.56
CA VAL A 209 5.43 1.35 6.74
C VAL A 209 4.91 1.30 8.18
N GLN A 210 4.68 0.11 8.72
CA GLN A 210 4.30 -0.07 10.12
C GLN A 210 5.37 0.49 11.07
N ASN A 211 6.65 0.30 10.72
CA ASN A 211 7.77 0.82 11.50
C ASN A 211 7.82 2.35 11.59
N ILE A 212 7.15 3.10 10.70
CA ILE A 212 7.07 4.56 10.83
C ILE A 212 6.46 4.95 12.18
N LEU A 213 5.42 4.26 12.63
CA LEU A 213 4.80 4.52 13.94
C LEU A 213 5.74 4.17 15.10
N VAL A 214 6.42 3.03 15.00
CA VAL A 214 7.42 2.61 16.02
C VAL A 214 8.58 3.59 16.06
N MET A 215 9.12 3.98 14.91
CA MET A 215 10.21 4.94 14.82
C MET A 215 9.81 6.28 15.43
N ARG A 216 8.63 6.79 15.14
CA ARG A 216 8.15 8.08 15.68
C ARG A 216 7.82 8.00 17.16
N PHE A 217 7.02 7.05 17.57
CA PHE A 217 6.39 7.04 18.90
C PHE A 217 7.10 6.14 19.91
N GLY A 218 7.95 5.22 19.44
CA GLY A 218 8.80 4.39 20.28
C GLY A 218 10.18 4.99 20.62
N ASN A 219 10.51 6.16 20.06
CA ASN A 219 11.82 6.80 20.24
C ASN A 219 11.69 8.26 20.67
N ALA A 220 12.13 8.60 21.86
CA ALA A 220 12.02 9.92 22.48
C ALA A 220 12.71 11.05 21.69
N ILE A 221 13.61 10.74 20.76
CA ILE A 221 14.38 11.74 20.00
C ILE A 221 13.66 12.26 18.77
N PHE A 222 12.67 11.54 18.21
CA PHE A 222 12.03 11.94 16.96
C PHE A 222 10.78 12.80 17.19
N GLU A 223 9.83 12.37 17.98
CA GLU A 223 8.53 13.04 18.11
C GLU A 223 8.62 14.53 18.54
N PRO A 224 9.52 14.95 19.48
CA PRO A 224 9.69 16.35 19.82
C PRO A 224 10.14 17.23 18.66
N LEU A 225 10.83 16.65 17.67
CA LEU A 225 11.33 17.35 16.48
C LEU A 225 10.37 17.25 15.29
N TRP A 226 9.28 16.48 15.41
CA TRP A 226 8.38 16.10 14.31
C TRP A 226 7.28 17.14 14.09
N ASN A 227 7.69 18.38 13.80
CA ASN A 227 6.76 19.52 13.65
C ASN A 227 7.40 20.68 12.88
N GLN A 228 6.59 21.68 12.55
CA GLN A 228 6.97 22.90 11.81
C GLN A 228 8.15 23.70 12.38
N LYS A 229 8.51 23.53 13.66
CA LYS A 229 9.64 24.27 14.24
C LYS A 229 10.97 23.75 13.72
N TYR A 230 11.07 22.46 13.46
CA TYR A 230 12.32 21.77 13.14
C TYR A 230 12.35 21.21 11.72
N ILE A 231 11.20 20.86 11.12
CA ILE A 231 11.13 20.30 9.78
C ILE A 231 10.98 21.43 8.77
N ASP A 232 11.84 21.41 7.73
CA ASP A 232 11.77 22.31 6.59
C ASP A 232 10.75 21.82 5.56
N HIS A 233 10.84 20.56 5.15
CA HIS A 233 9.92 19.92 4.22
C HIS A 233 9.99 18.39 4.31
N VAL A 234 9.01 17.72 3.73
CA VAL A 234 8.97 16.27 3.59
C VAL A 234 8.85 15.91 2.11
N GLN A 235 9.58 14.89 1.66
CA GLN A 235 9.46 14.34 0.31
C GLN A 235 8.97 12.90 0.38
N LEU A 236 7.94 12.55 -0.38
CA LEU A 236 7.47 11.19 -0.57
C LEU A 236 7.65 10.83 -2.06
N THR A 237 8.47 9.85 -2.33
CA THR A 237 8.71 9.35 -3.69
C THR A 237 8.29 7.90 -3.77
N VAL A 238 7.43 7.60 -4.74
CA VAL A 238 7.10 6.22 -5.14
C VAL A 238 7.38 6.08 -6.62
N ALA A 239 8.54 5.52 -6.93
CA ALA A 239 9.04 5.36 -8.29
C ALA A 239 8.83 3.93 -8.77
N GLU A 240 8.27 3.78 -9.96
CA GLU A 240 8.14 2.51 -10.67
C GLU A 240 9.10 2.49 -11.86
N GLU A 241 9.82 1.40 -12.01
CA GLU A 241 10.80 1.21 -13.07
C GLU A 241 10.13 0.75 -14.35
N GLU A 242 9.08 -0.04 -14.21
CA GLU A 242 8.33 -0.60 -15.31
C GLU A 242 7.37 0.43 -15.95
N GLY A 243 7.08 0.24 -17.24
CA GLY A 243 6.00 0.93 -17.95
C GLY A 243 4.63 0.34 -17.64
N VAL A 244 3.62 0.66 -18.45
CA VAL A 244 2.25 0.16 -18.25
C VAL A 244 2.08 -1.29 -18.71
N GLY A 245 2.83 -1.73 -19.73
CA GLY A 245 2.82 -3.10 -20.23
C GLY A 245 1.41 -3.63 -20.50
N THR A 246 1.14 -4.86 -20.10
CA THR A 246 -0.16 -5.54 -20.32
C THR A 246 -1.35 -4.89 -19.58
N ARG A 247 -1.12 -3.91 -18.69
CA ARG A 247 -2.15 -3.19 -17.95
C ARG A 247 -2.53 -1.85 -18.58
N ALA A 248 -2.05 -1.56 -19.79
CA ALA A 248 -2.23 -0.30 -20.49
C ALA A 248 -3.69 0.16 -20.54
N GLY A 249 -4.64 -0.71 -20.93
CA GLY A 249 -6.05 -0.37 -21.01
C GLY A 249 -6.69 0.03 -19.66
N TYR A 250 -6.28 -0.61 -18.57
CA TYR A 250 -6.70 -0.20 -17.23
C TYR A 250 -6.07 1.15 -16.84
N TYR A 251 -4.77 1.28 -17.06
CA TYR A 251 -4.01 2.46 -16.65
C TYR A 251 -4.43 3.72 -17.41
N ASP A 252 -4.83 3.59 -18.68
CA ASP A 252 -5.30 4.72 -19.50
C ASP A 252 -6.59 5.37 -18.94
N GLY A 253 -7.36 4.61 -18.14
CA GLY A 253 -8.50 5.13 -17.41
C GLY A 253 -8.19 5.65 -16.01
N ALA A 254 -7.04 5.29 -15.42
CA ALA A 254 -6.70 5.64 -14.04
C ALA A 254 -5.69 6.80 -13.94
N GLY A 255 -4.52 6.66 -14.54
CA GLY A 255 -3.40 7.59 -14.40
C GLY A 255 -2.66 7.47 -13.06
N ALA A 256 -1.52 8.17 -12.96
CA ALA A 256 -0.66 8.12 -11.78
C ALA A 256 -1.31 8.73 -10.53
N LEU A 257 -2.15 9.76 -10.68
CA LEU A 257 -2.81 10.42 -9.56
C LEU A 257 -3.79 9.47 -8.86
N ARG A 258 -4.67 8.82 -9.61
CA ARG A 258 -5.68 7.90 -9.08
C ARG A 258 -5.07 6.57 -8.66
N ASP A 259 -4.10 6.04 -9.44
CA ASP A 259 -3.51 4.72 -9.16
C ASP A 259 -2.56 4.72 -7.95
N MET A 260 -1.87 5.85 -7.68
CA MET A 260 -0.82 5.90 -6.68
C MET A 260 -1.00 6.95 -5.60
N VAL A 261 -1.47 8.16 -5.94
CA VAL A 261 -1.56 9.25 -4.96
C VAL A 261 -2.77 9.09 -4.06
N GLN A 262 -3.94 8.87 -4.65
CA GLN A 262 -5.23 8.75 -3.94
C GLN A 262 -5.22 7.70 -2.83
N ASN A 263 -4.39 6.70 -2.97
CA ASN A 263 -4.28 5.57 -2.04
C ASN A 263 -2.90 5.55 -1.36
N HIS A 264 -1.93 4.88 -1.95
CA HIS A 264 -0.64 4.57 -1.33
C HIS A 264 0.09 5.79 -0.77
N ILE A 265 0.22 6.87 -1.56
CA ILE A 265 0.99 8.03 -1.15
C ILE A 265 0.27 8.82 -0.06
N LEU A 266 -1.06 8.98 -0.16
CA LEU A 266 -1.84 9.60 0.92
C LEU A 266 -1.80 8.76 2.20
N GLN A 267 -1.80 7.42 2.12
CA GLN A 267 -1.64 6.58 3.29
C GLN A 267 -0.26 6.72 3.93
N LEU A 268 0.82 6.78 3.13
CA LEU A 268 2.17 7.06 3.63
C LEU A 268 2.26 8.44 4.28
N LEU A 269 1.65 9.45 3.65
CA LEU A 269 1.58 10.81 4.20
C LEU A 269 0.87 10.83 5.54
N CYS A 270 -0.24 10.08 5.70
CA CYS A 270 -0.94 9.96 6.97
C CYS A 270 -0.04 9.38 8.08
N HIS A 271 0.72 8.32 7.82
CA HIS A 271 1.64 7.74 8.81
C HIS A 271 2.74 8.71 9.24
N VAL A 272 3.21 9.55 8.32
CA VAL A 272 4.20 10.59 8.62
C VAL A 272 3.58 11.73 9.42
N ALA A 273 2.37 12.15 9.07
CA ALA A 273 1.81 13.42 9.51
C ALA A 273 0.85 13.33 10.71
N MET A 274 0.30 12.16 11.02
CA MET A 274 -0.69 11.98 12.09
C MET A 274 -0.14 12.35 13.47
N GLU A 275 -1.04 12.75 14.37
CA GLU A 275 -0.74 12.92 15.78
C GLU A 275 -0.49 11.57 16.47
N PRO A 276 0.26 11.52 17.58
CA PRO A 276 0.44 10.30 18.35
C PRO A 276 -0.91 9.76 18.83
N PRO A 277 -1.32 8.55 18.43
CA PRO A 277 -2.56 7.95 18.91
C PRO A 277 -2.39 7.55 20.39
N TRP A 278 -3.44 7.74 21.19
CA TRP A 278 -3.44 7.34 22.60
C TRP A 278 -3.54 5.80 22.78
N SER A 279 -3.88 5.07 21.72
CA SER A 279 -3.96 3.62 21.66
C SER A 279 -3.66 3.15 20.24
N LEU A 280 -3.14 1.92 20.10
CA LEU A 280 -2.98 1.25 18.80
C LEU A 280 -4.27 0.52 18.36
N ASP A 281 -5.42 0.77 19.02
CA ASP A 281 -6.72 0.30 18.54
C ASP A 281 -6.97 0.81 17.11
N ALA A 282 -7.51 -0.08 16.26
CA ALA A 282 -7.72 0.19 14.84
C ALA A 282 -8.51 1.47 14.57
N ASN A 283 -9.55 1.77 15.36
CA ASN A 283 -10.35 2.96 15.16
C ASN A 283 -9.57 4.23 15.51
N VAL A 284 -8.82 4.20 16.61
CA VAL A 284 -8.00 5.35 17.04
C VAL A 284 -6.94 5.69 15.99
N VAL A 285 -6.20 4.70 15.48
CA VAL A 285 -5.20 4.93 14.43
C VAL A 285 -5.86 5.46 13.16
N ARG A 286 -7.00 4.89 12.74
CA ARG A 286 -7.72 5.33 11.54
C ARG A 286 -8.33 6.72 11.68
N ASP A 287 -8.77 7.12 12.88
CA ASP A 287 -9.25 8.48 13.15
C ASP A 287 -8.13 9.50 12.96
N HIS A 288 -6.94 9.27 13.53
CA HIS A 288 -5.80 10.17 13.35
C HIS A 288 -5.30 10.24 11.89
N LYS A 289 -5.42 9.15 11.12
CA LYS A 289 -5.13 9.15 9.68
C LYS A 289 -6.16 10.00 8.92
N LEU A 290 -7.44 9.88 9.24
CA LEU A 290 -8.51 10.68 8.63
C LEU A 290 -8.33 12.17 8.89
N GLU A 291 -7.96 12.56 10.13
CA GLU A 291 -7.66 13.96 10.48
C GLU A 291 -6.60 14.58 9.55
N VAL A 292 -5.57 13.82 9.19
CA VAL A 292 -4.54 14.31 8.26
C VAL A 292 -5.15 14.61 6.89
N ILE A 293 -5.97 13.71 6.35
CA ILE A 293 -6.60 13.89 5.04
C ILE A 293 -7.55 15.10 5.06
N GLN A 294 -8.33 15.25 6.12
CA GLN A 294 -9.25 16.39 6.31
C GLN A 294 -8.53 17.73 6.48
N CYS A 295 -7.28 17.70 6.97
CA CYS A 295 -6.45 18.89 7.11
C CYS A 295 -5.63 19.19 5.84
N LEU A 296 -5.68 18.37 4.80
CA LEU A 296 -5.02 18.68 3.53
C LEU A 296 -5.64 19.94 2.92
N ARG A 297 -4.78 20.92 2.61
CA ARG A 297 -5.24 22.12 1.91
C ARG A 297 -5.81 21.72 0.55
N PRO A 298 -7.04 22.11 0.22
CA PRO A 298 -7.60 21.85 -1.11
C PRO A 298 -6.75 22.50 -2.20
N VAL A 299 -6.50 21.77 -3.28
CA VAL A 299 -5.80 22.28 -4.47
C VAL A 299 -6.85 22.42 -5.57
N THR A 300 -7.23 23.65 -5.88
CA THR A 300 -8.36 23.93 -6.78
C THR A 300 -8.04 25.02 -7.80
N GLY A 301 -8.73 25.01 -8.93
CA GLY A 301 -8.67 26.08 -9.94
C GLY A 301 -7.25 26.34 -10.44
N ASP A 302 -6.85 27.62 -10.45
CA ASP A 302 -5.55 28.07 -10.95
C ASP A 302 -4.36 27.62 -10.06
N GLU A 303 -4.62 27.20 -8.83
CA GLU A 303 -3.57 26.67 -7.94
C GLU A 303 -3.02 25.32 -8.44
N VAL A 304 -3.82 24.55 -9.17
CA VAL A 304 -3.40 23.25 -9.73
C VAL A 304 -2.15 23.41 -10.57
N ASP A 305 -2.09 24.40 -11.46
CA ASP A 305 -0.95 24.64 -12.36
C ASP A 305 0.33 25.05 -11.60
N SER A 306 0.20 25.62 -10.40
CA SER A 306 1.34 26.03 -9.58
C SER A 306 1.82 24.97 -8.60
N CYS A 307 0.93 24.04 -8.18
CA CYS A 307 1.20 23.04 -7.16
C CYS A 307 1.30 21.61 -7.69
N VAL A 308 0.83 21.37 -8.92
CA VAL A 308 0.76 20.02 -9.50
C VAL A 308 1.40 19.98 -10.87
N VAL A 309 2.30 19.04 -11.07
CA VAL A 309 2.92 18.73 -12.37
C VAL A 309 2.48 17.35 -12.79
N ARG A 310 1.97 17.22 -14.03
CA ARG A 310 1.66 15.93 -14.66
C ARG A 310 2.42 15.76 -15.97
N ALA A 311 2.82 14.54 -16.30
CA ALA A 311 3.58 14.26 -17.53
C ALA A 311 3.38 12.82 -18.01
N GLN A 312 3.83 12.55 -19.22
CA GLN A 312 3.89 11.20 -19.81
C GLN A 312 5.33 10.81 -20.11
N TYR A 313 5.70 9.52 -20.00
CA TYR A 313 7.00 9.08 -20.47
C TYR A 313 7.01 9.03 -22.01
N ALA A 314 8.06 9.60 -22.58
CA ALA A 314 8.44 9.46 -23.98
C ALA A 314 9.24 8.16 -24.17
N GLY A 315 9.46 7.79 -25.44
CA GLY A 315 10.40 6.71 -25.76
C GLY A 315 11.80 7.04 -25.25
N GLY A 316 12.53 6.02 -24.85
CA GLY A 316 13.88 6.19 -24.31
C GLY A 316 14.62 4.87 -24.22
N PHE A 317 15.64 4.85 -23.36
CA PHE A 317 16.41 3.65 -23.06
C PHE A 317 16.36 3.37 -21.55
N HIS A 318 16.00 2.15 -21.19
CA HIS A 318 16.05 1.69 -19.82
C HIS A 318 16.92 0.42 -19.75
N ARG A 319 17.95 0.43 -18.88
CA ARG A 319 18.95 -0.67 -18.78
C ARG A 319 19.58 -1.11 -20.12
N GLY A 320 19.67 -0.17 -21.08
CA GLY A 320 20.23 -0.45 -22.41
C GLY A 320 19.22 -1.01 -23.42
N GLU A 321 17.98 -1.23 -23.05
CA GLU A 321 16.89 -1.64 -23.93
C GLU A 321 16.04 -0.43 -24.33
N ALA A 322 15.58 -0.39 -25.57
CA ALA A 322 14.67 0.66 -26.05
C ALA A 322 13.28 0.43 -25.47
N VAL A 323 12.71 1.47 -24.89
CA VAL A 323 11.36 1.49 -24.31
C VAL A 323 10.48 2.42 -25.15
N PRO A 324 9.28 1.96 -25.57
CA PRO A 324 8.34 2.83 -26.29
C PRO A 324 7.83 3.95 -25.38
N GLY A 325 7.41 5.06 -26.00
CA GLY A 325 6.68 6.10 -25.27
C GLY A 325 5.27 5.64 -24.89
N TYR A 326 4.69 6.25 -23.89
CA TYR A 326 3.39 5.83 -23.33
C TYR A 326 2.30 5.65 -24.40
N ARG A 327 2.17 6.62 -25.33
CA ARG A 327 1.17 6.57 -26.40
C ARG A 327 1.50 5.53 -27.49
N GLN A 328 2.66 4.90 -27.43
CA GLN A 328 3.09 3.85 -28.33
C GLN A 328 2.92 2.44 -27.72
N GLU A 329 2.57 2.38 -26.44
CA GLU A 329 2.29 1.11 -25.76
C GLU A 329 1.01 0.48 -26.31
N GLU A 330 1.01 -0.84 -26.42
CA GLU A 330 -0.17 -1.59 -26.88
C GLU A 330 -1.33 -1.43 -25.90
N GLY A 331 -2.50 -1.04 -26.40
CA GLY A 331 -3.70 -0.81 -25.60
C GLY A 331 -3.85 0.61 -25.05
N VAL A 332 -2.91 1.52 -25.31
CA VAL A 332 -3.04 2.95 -25.01
C VAL A 332 -3.60 3.68 -26.22
N ARG A 333 -4.50 4.64 -25.99
CA ARG A 333 -5.00 5.51 -27.08
C ARG A 333 -3.88 6.46 -27.53
N SER A 334 -3.74 6.64 -28.84
CA SER A 334 -2.71 7.53 -29.42
C SER A 334 -2.88 9.00 -29.05
N ASP A 335 -4.09 9.41 -28.64
CA ASP A 335 -4.43 10.77 -28.19
C ASP A 335 -4.59 10.86 -26.67
N SER A 336 -4.16 9.84 -25.93
CA SER A 336 -4.29 9.82 -24.47
C SER A 336 -3.62 11.00 -23.81
N THR A 337 -4.32 11.59 -22.86
CA THR A 337 -3.84 12.64 -21.96
C THR A 337 -3.67 12.15 -20.51
N THR A 338 -3.71 10.83 -20.31
CA THR A 338 -3.53 10.20 -19.01
C THR A 338 -2.07 10.35 -18.56
N GLU A 339 -1.87 10.86 -17.39
CA GLU A 339 -0.53 11.09 -16.84
C GLU A 339 0.10 9.78 -16.33
N THR A 340 1.37 9.58 -16.66
CA THR A 340 2.21 8.48 -16.14
C THR A 340 3.18 8.94 -15.07
N TYR A 341 3.20 10.23 -14.81
CA TYR A 341 3.97 10.89 -13.76
C TYR A 341 3.15 12.02 -13.15
N VAL A 342 3.23 12.14 -11.84
CA VAL A 342 2.68 13.29 -11.12
C VAL A 342 3.61 13.71 -10.00
N ALA A 343 3.77 15.02 -9.82
CA ALA A 343 4.42 15.63 -8.67
C ALA A 343 3.53 16.73 -8.09
N LEU A 344 3.40 16.76 -6.77
CA LEU A 344 2.54 17.70 -6.05
C LEU A 344 3.32 18.37 -4.93
N GLN A 345 3.03 19.65 -4.70
CA GLN A 345 3.33 20.36 -3.46
C GLN A 345 2.04 20.51 -2.68
N VAL A 346 1.97 19.91 -1.49
CA VAL A 346 0.77 19.92 -0.64
C VAL A 346 1.08 20.47 0.75
N PHE A 347 0.06 21.01 1.42
CA PHE A 347 0.16 21.53 2.77
C PHE A 347 -0.90 20.87 3.65
N ILE A 348 -0.57 20.72 4.94
CA ILE A 348 -1.47 20.21 5.97
C ILE A 348 -1.76 21.36 6.92
N ASP A 349 -2.99 21.85 6.92
CA ASP A 349 -3.42 23.03 7.68
C ASP A 349 -3.82 22.65 9.12
N ASN A 350 -2.81 22.25 9.91
CA ASN A 350 -2.92 22.01 11.34
C ASN A 350 -1.73 22.62 12.10
N TRP A 351 -1.79 22.63 13.43
CA TRP A 351 -0.75 23.23 14.27
C TRP A 351 0.63 22.57 14.11
N ARG A 352 0.69 21.27 13.87
CA ARG A 352 1.93 20.53 13.71
C ARG A 352 2.67 20.91 12.43
N TRP A 353 1.94 21.08 11.33
CA TRP A 353 2.50 21.17 9.99
C TRP A 353 2.31 22.52 9.30
N ALA A 354 1.75 23.51 10.01
CA ALA A 354 1.49 24.83 9.43
C ALA A 354 2.72 25.41 8.70
N GLY A 355 2.60 25.62 7.39
CA GLY A 355 3.66 26.17 6.54
C GLY A 355 4.76 25.19 6.12
N VAL A 356 4.71 23.91 6.49
CA VAL A 356 5.64 22.88 6.01
C VAL A 356 5.12 22.29 4.71
N PRO A 357 5.84 22.41 3.59
CA PRO A 357 5.45 21.76 2.35
C PRO A 357 5.79 20.27 2.36
N PHE A 358 4.86 19.47 1.86
CA PHE A 358 5.05 18.08 1.52
C PHE A 358 5.13 17.96 0.00
N TYR A 359 6.20 17.34 -0.50
CA TYR A 359 6.39 17.09 -1.92
C TYR A 359 6.17 15.61 -2.20
N LEU A 360 5.15 15.33 -3.00
CA LEU A 360 4.76 13.97 -3.39
C LEU A 360 5.14 13.77 -4.84
N ARG A 361 5.75 12.65 -5.20
CA ARG A 361 5.93 12.28 -6.60
C ARG A 361 5.80 10.78 -6.83
N THR A 362 5.25 10.44 -7.98
CA THR A 362 5.21 9.08 -8.50
C THR A 362 5.30 9.09 -10.01
N GLY A 363 5.75 8.00 -10.60
CA GLY A 363 5.76 7.84 -12.05
C GLY A 363 6.25 6.47 -12.48
N LYS A 364 5.98 6.15 -13.75
CA LYS A 364 6.42 4.94 -14.43
C LYS A 364 7.64 5.21 -15.29
N CYS A 365 8.34 4.15 -15.71
CA CYS A 365 9.59 4.24 -16.47
C CYS A 365 10.62 5.18 -15.82
N LEU A 366 10.67 5.24 -14.48
CA LEU A 366 11.69 5.97 -13.74
C LEU A 366 12.99 5.15 -13.66
N PRO A 367 14.14 5.75 -13.30
CA PRO A 367 15.45 5.08 -13.38
C PRO A 367 15.56 3.79 -12.57
N LYS A 368 14.78 3.69 -11.50
CA LYS A 368 14.71 2.50 -10.63
C LYS A 368 13.42 2.46 -9.84
N ARG A 369 13.02 1.26 -9.43
CA ARG A 369 11.96 1.08 -8.44
C ARG A 369 12.45 1.56 -7.07
N ALA A 370 11.75 2.51 -6.46
CA ALA A 370 12.06 3.02 -5.13
C ALA A 370 10.83 3.63 -4.47
N SER A 371 10.65 3.34 -3.18
CA SER A 371 9.69 4.05 -2.33
C SER A 371 10.43 4.58 -1.10
N GLU A 372 10.49 5.90 -0.96
CA GLU A 372 11.22 6.57 0.12
C GLU A 372 10.42 7.77 0.65
N ILE A 373 10.47 7.94 1.96
CA ILE A 373 10.04 9.16 2.64
C ILE A 373 11.27 9.84 3.21
N ALA A 374 11.53 11.09 2.82
CA ALA A 374 12.66 11.88 3.30
C ALA A 374 12.18 13.11 4.07
N VAL A 375 12.52 13.17 5.35
CA VAL A 375 12.24 14.28 6.25
C VAL A 375 13.47 15.17 6.32
N HIS A 376 13.35 16.38 5.82
CA HIS A 376 14.41 17.38 5.80
C HIS A 376 14.24 18.34 6.97
N PHE A 377 15.25 18.40 7.83
CA PHE A 377 15.25 19.34 8.94
C PHE A 377 15.73 20.72 8.48
N LYS A 378 15.29 21.75 9.20
CA LYS A 378 15.73 23.13 8.98
C LYS A 378 17.25 23.26 9.14
N ASP A 379 17.82 24.19 8.42
CA ASP A 379 19.24 24.50 8.54
C ASP A 379 19.59 24.99 9.95
N VAL A 380 20.80 24.64 10.38
CA VAL A 380 21.36 25.20 11.61
C VAL A 380 21.65 26.70 11.42
N PRO A 381 21.54 27.52 12.48
CA PRO A 381 21.87 28.93 12.42
C PRO A 381 23.31 29.18 11.91
N GLN A 382 23.49 30.19 11.10
CA GLN A 382 24.80 30.59 10.53
C GLN A 382 25.67 31.31 11.57
N ILE A 383 26.02 30.63 12.66
CA ILE A 383 26.74 31.23 13.79
C ILE A 383 28.16 30.66 13.93
N LEU A 384 28.31 29.33 14.07
CA LEU A 384 29.61 28.69 14.33
C LEU A 384 30.21 28.04 13.08
N PHE A 385 29.57 27.04 12.54
CA PHE A 385 30.08 26.20 11.45
C PHE A 385 29.48 26.53 10.08
N ASN A 386 28.41 27.31 10.04
CA ASN A 386 27.64 27.66 8.83
C ASN A 386 27.76 29.16 8.52
N ARG A 387 28.99 29.73 8.61
CA ARG A 387 29.24 31.16 8.38
C ARG A 387 29.42 31.51 6.90
N ASP A 388 29.96 30.57 6.14
CA ASP A 388 30.16 30.72 4.72
C ASP A 388 28.84 30.50 3.97
N ARG A 389 28.31 31.55 3.37
CA ARG A 389 27.07 31.48 2.59
C ARG A 389 27.24 30.74 1.28
N ASP A 390 28.44 30.68 0.75
CA ASP A 390 28.75 30.01 -0.52
C ASP A 390 28.98 28.51 -0.31
N ALA A 391 29.20 28.08 0.93
CA ALA A 391 29.39 26.67 1.32
C ALA A 391 28.55 26.31 2.56
N PRO A 392 27.20 26.34 2.50
CA PRO A 392 26.36 26.03 3.63
C PRO A 392 26.52 24.56 4.05
N LEU A 393 26.37 24.29 5.35
CA LEU A 393 26.30 22.90 5.85
C LEU A 393 25.11 22.18 5.23
N ALA A 394 25.33 20.93 4.87
CA ALA A 394 24.22 20.09 4.40
C ALA A 394 23.19 19.88 5.52
N PRO A 395 21.89 20.07 5.27
CA PRO A 395 20.84 19.87 6.25
C PRO A 395 20.81 18.41 6.73
N ASN A 396 20.32 18.20 7.96
CA ASN A 396 20.03 16.86 8.43
C ASN A 396 18.85 16.28 7.66
N VAL A 397 18.92 15.00 7.32
CA VAL A 397 17.85 14.30 6.59
C VAL A 397 17.66 12.93 7.19
N LEU A 398 16.43 12.61 7.58
CA LEU A 398 16.02 11.26 7.91
C LEU A 398 15.27 10.68 6.72
N ALA A 399 15.81 9.61 6.14
CA ALA A 399 15.19 8.91 5.02
C ALA A 399 14.69 7.53 5.47
N LEU A 400 13.41 7.27 5.23
CA LEU A 400 12.71 6.02 5.48
C LEU A 400 12.58 5.29 4.14
N ARG A 401 13.38 4.25 3.94
CA ARG A 401 13.36 3.45 2.70
C ARG A 401 12.35 2.33 2.87
N ILE A 402 11.29 2.37 2.07
CA ILE A 402 10.18 1.41 2.14
C ILE A 402 10.46 0.21 1.23
N GLN A 403 11.04 0.45 0.06
CA GLN A 403 11.48 -0.58 -0.89
C GLN A 403 12.46 0.00 -1.92
N PRO A 404 13.35 -0.84 -2.54
CA PRO A 404 13.59 -2.25 -2.24
C PRO A 404 14.48 -2.46 -1.02
N ASP A 405 15.35 -1.49 -0.70
CA ASP A 405 16.37 -1.57 0.37
C ASP A 405 15.79 -1.07 1.69
N GLU A 406 14.96 -1.90 2.32
CA GLU A 406 14.21 -1.55 3.52
C GLU A 406 15.10 -1.09 4.68
N GLY A 407 14.82 0.11 5.23
CA GLY A 407 15.64 0.65 6.32
C GLY A 407 15.48 2.13 6.60
N LEU A 408 16.35 2.62 7.47
CA LEU A 408 16.45 4.03 7.88
C LEU A 408 17.83 4.57 7.56
N SER A 409 17.91 5.82 7.16
CA SER A 409 19.15 6.52 6.92
C SER A 409 19.09 7.92 7.52
N LEU A 410 19.97 8.23 8.46
CA LEU A 410 20.10 9.55 9.06
C LEU A 410 21.38 10.21 8.59
N ARG A 411 21.27 11.34 7.88
CA ARG A 411 22.42 12.20 7.52
C ARG A 411 22.61 13.28 8.58
N ILE A 412 23.81 13.33 9.16
CA ILE A 412 24.23 14.34 10.13
C ILE A 412 25.60 14.90 9.75
N SER A 413 25.99 16.00 10.38
CA SER A 413 27.32 16.60 10.21
C SER A 413 28.29 16.10 11.27
N ALA A 414 29.54 15.76 10.88
CA ALA A 414 30.60 15.38 11.77
C ALA A 414 31.91 16.11 11.41
N LYS A 415 32.82 16.28 12.40
CA LYS A 415 34.14 16.82 12.14
C LYS A 415 35.02 15.76 11.49
N LEU A 416 35.67 16.11 10.38
CA LEU A 416 36.72 15.26 9.82
C LEU A 416 37.90 15.13 10.79
N PRO A 417 38.50 13.93 10.90
CA PRO A 417 39.76 13.77 11.66
C PRO A 417 40.85 14.68 11.11
N GLY A 418 41.60 15.33 11.99
CA GLY A 418 42.72 16.21 11.62
C GLY A 418 42.77 17.48 12.45
N PRO A 419 43.82 18.31 12.27
CA PRO A 419 44.08 19.51 13.06
C PRO A 419 43.11 20.65 12.78
N GLN A 420 42.47 20.66 11.61
CA GLN A 420 41.49 21.70 11.22
C GLN A 420 40.06 21.26 11.56
N VAL A 421 39.20 22.24 11.85
CA VAL A 421 37.77 22.00 12.04
C VAL A 421 37.10 22.04 10.68
N GLN A 422 37.07 20.90 9.99
CA GLN A 422 36.34 20.70 8.77
C GLN A 422 35.11 19.84 9.06
N VAL A 423 33.92 20.34 8.67
CA VAL A 423 32.64 19.63 8.86
C VAL A 423 32.26 18.90 7.57
N HIS A 424 31.88 17.63 7.71
CA HIS A 424 31.51 16.80 6.59
C HIS A 424 30.20 16.03 6.91
N PRO A 425 29.28 15.85 5.94
CA PRO A 425 28.10 15.05 6.14
C PRO A 425 28.47 13.57 6.26
N VAL A 426 27.98 12.90 7.29
CA VAL A 426 28.10 11.46 7.49
C VAL A 426 26.71 10.83 7.52
N LYS A 427 26.64 9.53 7.23
CA LYS A 427 25.41 8.77 7.12
C LYS A 427 25.41 7.64 8.14
N MET A 428 24.35 7.54 8.92
CA MET A 428 24.04 6.41 9.78
C MET A 428 22.95 5.60 9.10
N ASP A 429 23.23 4.34 8.79
CA ASP A 429 22.30 3.45 8.11
C ASP A 429 21.87 2.30 8.99
N PHE A 430 20.58 2.04 9.02
CA PHE A 430 19.97 0.83 9.52
C PHE A 430 19.27 0.11 8.36
N GLN A 431 19.50 -1.18 8.20
CA GLN A 431 18.86 -2.02 7.20
C GLN A 431 18.22 -3.23 7.86
N TYR A 432 16.96 -3.51 7.52
CA TYR A 432 16.21 -4.64 8.10
C TYR A 432 16.90 -5.98 7.82
N GLY A 433 17.21 -6.27 6.57
CA GLY A 433 17.80 -7.55 6.19
C GLY A 433 19.13 -7.86 6.88
N SER A 434 20.03 -6.87 7.01
CA SER A 434 21.34 -7.06 7.68
C SER A 434 21.22 -7.12 9.21
N THR A 435 20.19 -6.50 9.80
CA THR A 435 20.04 -6.40 11.25
C THR A 435 19.28 -7.59 11.83
N PHE A 436 18.22 -8.01 11.18
CA PHE A 436 17.37 -9.11 11.68
C PHE A 436 17.65 -10.46 11.01
N GLY A 437 18.45 -10.47 9.93
CA GLY A 437 18.90 -11.71 9.27
C GLY A 437 17.82 -12.45 8.47
N GLU A 438 16.61 -11.90 8.37
CA GLU A 438 15.46 -12.50 7.69
C GLU A 438 14.91 -11.54 6.62
N GLN A 439 14.33 -12.11 5.57
CA GLN A 439 13.55 -11.34 4.61
C GLN A 439 12.23 -10.92 5.25
N SER A 440 11.89 -9.65 5.13
CA SER A 440 10.59 -9.13 5.58
C SER A 440 9.44 -9.93 4.95
N PRO A 441 8.39 -10.26 5.71
CA PRO A 441 7.19 -10.85 5.16
C PRO A 441 6.60 -10.01 4.02
N GLU A 442 5.98 -10.67 3.05
CA GLU A 442 5.22 -9.98 2.01
C GLU A 442 3.99 -9.30 2.63
N ALA A 443 3.61 -8.12 2.10
CA ALA A 443 2.49 -7.34 2.62
C ALA A 443 1.18 -8.16 2.72
N TYR A 444 0.93 -9.06 1.78
CA TYR A 444 -0.27 -9.92 1.81
C TYR A 444 -0.24 -10.96 2.94
N GLU A 445 0.92 -11.43 3.38
CA GLU A 445 1.02 -12.32 4.54
C GLU A 445 0.45 -11.62 5.78
N ARG A 446 0.89 -10.38 6.03
CA ARG A 446 0.41 -9.59 7.15
C ARG A 446 -1.07 -9.26 7.04
N LEU A 447 -1.52 -8.75 5.89
CA LEU A 447 -2.91 -8.33 5.70
C LEU A 447 -3.90 -9.49 5.82
N LEU A 448 -3.59 -10.67 5.26
CA LEU A 448 -4.45 -11.85 5.38
C LEU A 448 -4.55 -12.32 6.82
N LEU A 449 -3.43 -12.32 7.56
CA LEU A 449 -3.41 -12.67 8.98
C LEU A 449 -4.27 -11.72 9.81
N ASP A 450 -4.13 -10.41 9.59
CA ASP A 450 -4.89 -9.37 10.30
C ASP A 450 -6.40 -9.50 10.03
N VAL A 451 -6.81 -9.77 8.78
CA VAL A 451 -8.23 -10.04 8.48
C VAL A 451 -8.74 -11.27 9.23
N MET A 452 -7.98 -12.37 9.24
CA MET A 452 -8.35 -13.57 9.95
C MET A 452 -8.43 -13.35 11.46
N ALA A 453 -7.58 -12.48 12.02
CA ALA A 453 -7.63 -12.05 13.43
C ALA A 453 -8.75 -11.03 13.71
N GLY A 454 -9.17 -10.27 12.69
CA GLY A 454 -10.16 -9.19 12.82
C GLY A 454 -9.55 -7.85 13.19
N ASP A 455 -8.24 -7.69 12.98
CA ASP A 455 -7.53 -6.44 13.17
C ASP A 455 -7.62 -5.57 11.91
N ALA A 456 -8.31 -4.43 12.02
CA ALA A 456 -8.51 -3.51 10.91
C ALA A 456 -7.53 -2.32 10.90
N THR A 457 -6.46 -2.35 11.70
CA THR A 457 -5.50 -1.24 11.85
C THR A 457 -4.83 -0.87 10.52
N LEU A 458 -4.50 -1.87 9.69
CA LEU A 458 -3.82 -1.69 8.41
C LEU A 458 -4.78 -1.55 7.21
N PHE A 459 -6.08 -1.37 7.46
CA PHE A 459 -7.08 -1.28 6.41
C PHE A 459 -7.72 0.11 6.34
N MET A 460 -8.07 0.52 5.12
CA MET A 460 -8.72 1.80 4.89
C MET A 460 -10.18 1.75 5.37
N ARG A 461 -10.60 2.80 6.07
CA ARG A 461 -11.99 2.99 6.47
C ARG A 461 -12.74 3.77 5.40
N ARG A 462 -14.07 3.57 5.31
CA ARG A 462 -14.96 4.21 4.35
C ARG A 462 -14.72 5.71 4.23
N ASP A 463 -14.74 6.41 5.36
CA ASP A 463 -14.61 7.87 5.43
C ASP A 463 -13.25 8.39 4.93
N ALA A 464 -12.16 7.66 5.22
CA ALA A 464 -10.83 8.00 4.72
C ALA A 464 -10.72 7.84 3.20
N VAL A 465 -11.36 6.79 2.63
CA VAL A 465 -11.42 6.60 1.17
C VAL A 465 -12.20 7.74 0.51
N GLU A 466 -13.37 8.09 1.06
CA GLU A 466 -14.21 9.17 0.52
C GLU A 466 -13.52 10.53 0.65
N ALA A 467 -12.89 10.84 1.80
CA ALA A 467 -12.12 12.07 1.99
C ALA A 467 -10.91 12.16 1.05
N SER A 468 -10.24 11.05 0.75
CA SER A 468 -9.14 11.02 -0.22
C SER A 468 -9.64 11.39 -1.62
N TRP A 469 -10.78 10.87 -2.06
CA TRP A 469 -11.38 11.23 -3.34
C TRP A 469 -11.88 12.68 -3.36
N GLU A 470 -12.49 13.15 -2.29
CA GLU A 470 -12.93 14.55 -2.16
C GLU A 470 -11.77 15.54 -2.36
N TRP A 471 -10.55 15.16 -1.93
CA TRP A 471 -9.36 15.97 -2.13
C TRP A 471 -8.76 15.82 -3.55
N ILE A 472 -8.86 14.63 -4.18
CA ILE A 472 -8.29 14.33 -5.50
C ILE A 472 -9.15 14.89 -6.64
N ASP A 473 -10.47 14.74 -6.59
CA ASP A 473 -11.39 15.06 -7.69
C ASP A 473 -11.25 16.51 -8.20
N PRO A 474 -11.09 17.55 -7.34
CA PRO A 474 -10.90 18.91 -7.82
C PRO A 474 -9.65 19.10 -8.72
N ILE A 475 -8.60 18.32 -8.51
CA ILE A 475 -7.39 18.34 -9.34
C ILE A 475 -7.71 17.77 -10.72
N VAL A 476 -8.39 16.63 -10.75
CA VAL A 476 -8.83 15.98 -12.01
C VAL A 476 -9.77 16.89 -12.79
N ASP A 477 -10.78 17.44 -12.12
CA ASP A 477 -11.74 18.39 -12.71
C ASP A 477 -11.05 19.62 -13.33
N ALA A 478 -9.99 20.15 -12.68
CA ALA A 478 -9.22 21.24 -13.21
C ALA A 478 -8.48 20.84 -14.50
N TRP A 479 -7.92 19.62 -14.52
CA TRP A 479 -7.26 19.10 -15.73
C TRP A 479 -8.22 18.90 -16.89
N GLU A 480 -9.42 18.35 -16.63
CA GLU A 480 -10.45 18.15 -17.65
C GLU A 480 -10.96 19.49 -18.21
N ARG A 481 -11.18 20.48 -17.33
CA ARG A 481 -11.61 21.83 -17.75
C ARG A 481 -10.55 22.57 -18.54
N SER A 482 -9.27 22.39 -18.23
CA SER A 482 -8.18 23.06 -18.96
C SER A 482 -8.09 22.63 -20.41
N GLY A 483 -8.66 21.46 -20.76
CA GLY A 483 -8.67 20.93 -22.12
C GLY A 483 -7.30 20.73 -22.72
N ALA A 484 -6.26 20.62 -21.88
CA ALA A 484 -4.87 20.48 -22.31
C ALA A 484 -4.71 19.21 -23.14
N ARG A 485 -4.51 19.37 -24.43
CA ARG A 485 -4.32 18.27 -25.39
C ARG A 485 -2.89 17.73 -25.40
N TRP A 486 -1.99 18.41 -24.74
CA TRP A 486 -0.56 18.05 -24.70
C TRP A 486 -0.07 18.10 -23.24
N LEU A 487 0.64 17.06 -22.84
CA LEU A 487 1.31 16.99 -21.55
C LEU A 487 2.83 17.12 -21.74
N PRO A 488 3.55 17.70 -20.77
CA PRO A 488 4.99 17.55 -20.69
C PRO A 488 5.40 16.09 -20.80
N GLU A 489 6.54 15.85 -21.43
CA GLU A 489 7.10 14.51 -21.56
C GLU A 489 8.42 14.42 -20.78
N TYR A 490 8.77 13.22 -20.36
CA TYR A 490 10.08 12.89 -19.80
C TYR A 490 10.60 11.62 -20.44
N ASP A 491 11.91 11.53 -20.66
CA ASP A 491 12.53 10.35 -21.24
C ASP A 491 12.38 9.15 -20.30
N ALA A 492 12.04 7.98 -20.83
CA ALA A 492 12.09 6.73 -20.06
C ALA A 492 13.48 6.56 -19.43
N GLY A 493 13.53 6.25 -18.15
CA GLY A 493 14.76 6.22 -17.35
C GLY A 493 15.20 7.54 -16.74
N ALA A 494 14.45 8.65 -16.94
CA ALA A 494 14.65 9.91 -16.24
C ALA A 494 13.81 10.03 -14.96
N TRP A 495 14.19 10.95 -14.04
CA TRP A 495 13.47 11.20 -12.78
C TRP A 495 12.23 12.11 -12.93
N GLY A 496 11.63 12.13 -14.10
CA GLY A 496 10.45 12.94 -14.42
C GLY A 496 10.79 14.20 -15.23
N PRO A 497 9.77 15.03 -15.52
CA PRO A 497 9.90 16.20 -16.37
C PRO A 497 10.65 17.35 -15.65
N VAL A 498 11.17 18.30 -16.43
CA VAL A 498 11.86 19.48 -15.90
C VAL A 498 10.94 20.35 -15.03
N GLU A 499 9.65 20.37 -15.32
CA GLU A 499 8.63 21.07 -14.55
C GLU A 499 8.57 20.60 -13.10
N ALA A 500 8.75 19.30 -12.86
CA ALA A 500 8.80 18.73 -11.51
C ALA A 500 10.06 19.20 -10.73
N HIS A 501 11.16 19.44 -11.40
CA HIS A 501 12.34 20.06 -10.78
C HIS A 501 12.07 21.54 -10.46
N ARG A 502 11.46 22.28 -11.37
CA ARG A 502 11.09 23.69 -11.18
C ARG A 502 10.11 23.88 -10.01
N LEU A 503 9.17 22.94 -9.81
CA LEU A 503 8.27 22.96 -8.65
C LEU A 503 9.03 23.04 -7.33
N MET A 504 10.11 22.27 -7.17
CA MET A 504 10.96 22.31 -5.97
C MET A 504 11.87 23.55 -5.95
N GLU A 505 12.48 23.91 -7.09
CA GLU A 505 13.45 24.99 -7.20
C GLU A 505 12.80 26.36 -6.97
N SER A 506 11.53 26.54 -7.30
CA SER A 506 10.76 27.77 -7.02
C SER A 506 10.74 28.13 -5.52
N THR A 507 10.94 27.13 -4.65
CA THR A 507 11.00 27.27 -3.18
C THR A 507 12.42 27.11 -2.62
N GLY A 508 13.45 27.10 -3.50
CA GLY A 508 14.85 26.90 -3.10
C GLY A 508 15.22 25.49 -2.71
N ARG A 509 14.38 24.50 -3.05
CA ARG A 509 14.54 23.09 -2.69
C ARG A 509 14.87 22.21 -3.90
N ARG A 510 15.25 20.97 -3.66
CA ARG A 510 15.53 19.99 -4.72
C ARG A 510 15.04 18.61 -4.32
N TRP A 511 14.65 17.82 -5.31
CA TRP A 511 14.37 16.40 -5.09
C TRP A 511 15.64 15.70 -4.60
N ARG A 512 15.44 14.88 -3.58
CA ARG A 512 16.50 13.98 -3.11
C ARG A 512 16.84 12.98 -4.22
N THR A 513 18.13 12.77 -4.42
CA THR A 513 18.63 11.69 -5.28
C THR A 513 18.53 10.38 -4.51
N LEU A 514 17.86 9.40 -5.09
CA LEU A 514 17.62 8.08 -4.52
C LEU A 514 18.69 7.08 -4.91
#